data_b277c5ef5ac56f9647acccf834edff16
#
_entry.id   b277c5ef5ac56f9647acccf834edff16
#
_cell.length_a   1.000
_cell.length_b   1.000
_cell.length_c   1.000
_cell.angle_alpha   90.00
_cell.angle_beta   90.00
_cell.angle_gamma   90.00
#
_symmetry.space_group_name_H-M   'P 1'
#
loop_
_entity.id
_entity.type
_entity.pdbx_description
1 polymer ?
#
loop_
_entity_poly.entity_id
_entity_poly.type
_entity_poly.pdbx_seq_one_letter_code
_entity_poly.pdbx_strand_id
1 'polypeptide(L)'
;MTSLIDPKKYTKTLDLLRSFFLSKNFLEVHTQNRLSILAACEDPETVATYNYGGNIWPLPQTGQMWLEYELLKNPDAAGFFCLSTSYRAEPNPVPGRHETIFPMFEFEMHGGVEELQKMEIELCEHLGIPLEKDRIKTYDNWAQTYQVEELDHVHESTIGRGMITDFPEWTSPFWNMSRNDDGTSRKIDVILIGMESIGSAERSTDKQQMRDTFYTISDGGYAQILYDKFGKERVEAELEEFLNFDFFPRSGGGIGVTRIMQAIPD
;
A
#
# COMPACT_ATOMS: atom_id res chain seq x y z
N MET A 1 -22.34 -7.49 18.20
CA MET A 1 -22.04 -6.17 18.80
C MET A 1 -20.97 -5.53 17.94
N THR A 2 -21.10 -4.27 17.54
CA THR A 2 -20.05 -3.57 16.80
C THR A 2 -18.82 -3.41 17.71
N SER A 3 -17.67 -3.93 17.26
CA SER A 3 -16.41 -3.69 17.97
C SER A 3 -15.99 -2.22 17.73
N LEU A 4 -15.70 -1.51 18.81
CA LEU A 4 -15.21 -0.13 18.72
C LEU A 4 -13.69 -0.11 18.89
N ILE A 5 -13.03 0.73 18.11
CA ILE A 5 -11.60 1.01 18.28
C ILE A 5 -11.41 1.74 19.63
N ASP A 6 -10.41 1.32 20.41
CA ASP A 6 -10.04 2.03 21.65
C ASP A 6 -9.57 3.46 21.34
N PRO A 7 -10.27 4.50 21.76
CA PRO A 7 -9.96 5.87 21.37
C PRO A 7 -8.64 6.38 21.95
N LYS A 8 -8.17 5.87 23.07
CA LYS A 8 -6.90 6.28 23.69
C LYS A 8 -5.73 5.68 22.94
N LYS A 9 -5.79 4.38 22.64
CA LYS A 9 -4.76 3.71 21.81
C LYS A 9 -4.73 4.29 20.39
N TYR A 10 -5.88 4.55 19.81
CA TYR A 10 -5.99 5.18 18.50
C TYR A 10 -5.32 6.55 18.46
N THR A 11 -5.65 7.44 19.42
CA THR A 11 -5.03 8.77 19.50
C THR A 11 -3.53 8.66 19.68
N LYS A 12 -3.04 7.85 20.63
CA LYS A 12 -1.59 7.62 20.85
C LYS A 12 -0.89 7.16 19.57
N THR A 13 -1.48 6.21 18.85
CA THR A 13 -0.92 5.66 17.62
C THR A 13 -0.83 6.73 16.53
N LEU A 14 -1.90 7.49 16.29
CA LEU A 14 -1.89 8.55 15.29
C LEU A 14 -0.91 9.68 15.64
N ASP A 15 -0.78 10.06 16.90
CA ASP A 15 0.19 11.07 17.33
C ASP A 15 1.63 10.60 17.06
N LEU A 16 1.94 9.34 17.32
CA LEU A 16 3.25 8.76 17.00
C LEU A 16 3.51 8.74 15.49
N LEU A 17 2.56 8.27 14.68
CA LEU A 17 2.69 8.26 13.23
C LEU A 17 2.87 9.69 12.69
N ARG A 18 2.00 10.63 13.05
CA ARG A 18 2.11 12.02 12.62
C ARG A 18 3.43 12.67 13.05
N SER A 19 3.87 12.46 14.30
CA SER A 19 5.13 13.04 14.78
C SER A 19 6.32 12.53 13.99
N PHE A 20 6.33 11.25 13.59
CA PHE A 20 7.39 10.69 12.75
C PHE A 20 7.45 11.36 11.38
N PHE A 21 6.34 11.37 10.63
CA PHE A 21 6.31 11.93 9.28
C PHE A 21 6.54 13.44 9.26
N LEU A 22 5.96 14.18 10.21
CA LEU A 22 6.20 15.63 10.38
C LEU A 22 7.67 15.94 10.71
N SER A 23 8.35 15.09 11.50
CA SER A 23 9.78 15.26 11.80
C SER A 23 10.67 15.13 10.56
N LYS A 24 10.18 14.45 9.53
CA LYS A 24 10.82 14.29 8.21
C LYS A 24 10.36 15.34 7.19
N ASN A 25 9.63 16.38 7.63
CA ASN A 25 9.07 17.45 6.81
C ASN A 25 8.03 16.98 5.77
N PHE A 26 7.34 15.87 6.01
CA PHE A 26 6.21 15.47 5.18
C PHE A 26 5.01 16.37 5.47
N LEU A 27 4.15 16.52 4.46
CA LEU A 27 2.93 17.29 4.54
C LEU A 27 1.71 16.38 4.66
N GLU A 28 0.80 16.68 5.59
CA GLU A 28 -0.49 15.97 5.67
C GLU A 28 -1.46 16.53 4.63
N VAL A 29 -2.06 15.64 3.82
CA VAL A 29 -3.04 16.02 2.81
C VAL A 29 -4.34 15.26 2.99
N HIS A 30 -5.41 15.78 2.40
CA HIS A 30 -6.70 15.12 2.35
C HIS A 30 -6.92 14.49 0.98
N THR A 31 -7.11 13.18 0.94
CA THR A 31 -7.40 12.45 -0.30
C THR A 31 -8.86 12.63 -0.73
N GLN A 32 -9.09 12.82 -2.03
CA GLN A 32 -10.45 13.08 -2.54
C GLN A 32 -11.17 11.81 -3.02
N ASN A 33 -10.49 10.68 -3.13
CA ASN A 33 -11.06 9.36 -3.40
C ASN A 33 -11.97 9.31 -4.65
N ARG A 34 -11.53 9.88 -5.78
CA ARG A 34 -12.35 9.97 -7.01
C ARG A 34 -11.72 9.33 -8.23
N LEU A 35 -10.53 8.76 -8.12
CA LEU A 35 -9.84 8.15 -9.27
C LEU A 35 -10.43 6.77 -9.56
N SER A 36 -10.66 6.48 -10.84
CA SER A 36 -11.08 5.16 -11.31
C SER A 36 -9.90 4.24 -11.62
N ILE A 37 -8.69 4.80 -11.80
CA ILE A 37 -7.46 4.03 -11.76
C ILE A 37 -7.09 3.77 -10.31
N LEU A 38 -6.83 2.52 -9.98
CA LEU A 38 -6.59 2.11 -8.61
C LEU A 38 -5.09 2.09 -8.33
N ALA A 39 -4.74 2.29 -7.05
CA ALA A 39 -3.37 2.25 -6.56
C ALA A 39 -2.92 0.84 -6.19
N ALA A 40 -1.64 0.70 -5.89
CA ALA A 40 -1.09 -0.48 -5.23
C ALA A 40 -1.92 -0.85 -4.00
N CYS A 41 -2.15 -2.12 -3.76
CA CYS A 41 -2.98 -2.67 -2.68
C CYS A 41 -4.51 -2.58 -2.89
N GLU A 42 -4.99 -2.07 -4.02
CA GLU A 42 -6.41 -2.10 -4.35
C GLU A 42 -6.74 -3.28 -5.25
N ASP A 43 -7.63 -4.13 -4.79
CA ASP A 43 -8.17 -5.23 -5.57
C ASP A 43 -9.44 -4.76 -6.28
N PRO A 44 -9.46 -4.70 -7.64
CA PRO A 44 -10.60 -4.21 -8.40
C PRO A 44 -11.86 -5.08 -8.22
N GLU A 45 -11.72 -6.36 -7.86
CA GLU A 45 -12.88 -7.22 -7.60
C GLU A 45 -13.63 -6.81 -6.34
N THR A 46 -12.89 -6.37 -5.32
CA THR A 46 -13.43 -6.00 -4.00
C THR A 46 -13.70 -4.51 -3.82
N VAL A 47 -13.49 -3.68 -4.87
CA VAL A 47 -13.81 -2.26 -4.83
C VAL A 47 -15.33 -2.07 -4.78
N ALA A 48 -15.81 -1.51 -3.67
CA ALA A 48 -17.18 -1.03 -3.53
C ALA A 48 -17.36 0.29 -4.26
N THR A 49 -18.58 0.56 -4.72
CA THR A 49 -18.91 1.78 -5.46
C THR A 49 -20.06 2.53 -4.81
N TYR A 50 -20.12 3.84 -5.05
CA TYR A 50 -21.28 4.65 -4.68
C TYR A 50 -21.70 5.56 -5.83
N ASN A 51 -22.98 5.93 -5.86
CA ASN A 51 -23.50 6.86 -6.86
C ASN A 51 -23.61 8.26 -6.24
N TYR A 52 -22.98 9.23 -6.87
CA TYR A 52 -23.05 10.63 -6.46
C TYR A 52 -23.03 11.56 -7.67
N GLY A 53 -24.00 12.48 -7.74
CA GLY A 53 -24.08 13.44 -8.83
C GLY A 53 -24.30 12.80 -10.21
N GLY A 54 -24.93 11.63 -10.26
CA GLY A 54 -25.16 10.89 -11.50
C GLY A 54 -23.97 10.07 -12.01
N ASN A 55 -22.88 10.04 -11.28
CA ASN A 55 -21.68 9.26 -11.60
C ASN A 55 -21.44 8.15 -10.57
N ILE A 56 -20.84 7.06 -11.02
CA ILE A 56 -20.38 5.97 -10.16
C ILE A 56 -18.92 6.27 -9.75
N TRP A 57 -18.67 6.20 -8.46
CA TRP A 57 -17.36 6.47 -7.84
C TRP A 57 -16.88 5.26 -7.05
N PRO A 58 -15.57 4.97 -7.02
CA PRO A 58 -15.05 3.97 -6.10
C PRO A 58 -15.09 4.48 -4.65
N LEU A 59 -15.47 3.61 -3.71
CA LEU A 59 -15.08 3.78 -2.32
C LEU A 59 -13.61 3.37 -2.19
N PRO A 60 -12.76 4.19 -1.57
CA PRO A 60 -11.32 3.93 -1.57
C PRO A 60 -10.99 2.70 -0.73
N GLN A 61 -10.07 1.90 -1.21
CA GLN A 61 -9.35 0.93 -0.38
C GLN A 61 -8.06 1.55 0.17
N THR A 62 -7.51 2.54 -0.55
CA THR A 62 -6.32 3.31 -0.16
C THR A 62 -6.38 4.71 -0.78
N GLY A 63 -5.63 5.65 -0.20
CA GLY A 63 -5.41 6.98 -0.75
C GLY A 63 -4.09 7.11 -1.54
N GLN A 64 -3.36 6.02 -1.76
CA GLN A 64 -2.01 6.07 -2.33
C GLN A 64 -1.94 6.70 -3.71
N MET A 65 -2.89 6.41 -4.61
CA MET A 65 -2.89 7.02 -5.95
C MET A 65 -2.99 8.55 -5.87
N TRP A 66 -3.76 9.06 -4.91
CA TRP A 66 -3.85 10.49 -4.67
C TRP A 66 -2.53 11.06 -4.12
N LEU A 67 -1.86 10.34 -3.22
CA LEU A 67 -0.55 10.76 -2.69
C LEU A 67 0.52 10.80 -3.78
N GLU A 68 0.49 9.85 -4.73
CA GLU A 68 1.36 9.91 -5.92
C GLU A 68 1.11 11.17 -6.75
N TYR A 69 -0.17 11.54 -6.99
CA TYR A 69 -0.52 12.80 -7.67
C TYR A 69 0.00 14.02 -6.91
N GLU A 70 -0.15 14.07 -5.59
CA GLU A 70 0.34 15.18 -4.77
C GLU A 70 1.86 15.32 -4.88
N LEU A 71 2.61 14.21 -4.79
CA LEU A 71 4.06 14.22 -4.88
C LEU A 71 4.55 14.60 -6.29
N LEU A 72 3.93 14.04 -7.33
CA LEU A 72 4.29 14.35 -8.72
C LEU A 72 3.98 15.80 -9.11
N LYS A 73 2.93 16.41 -8.53
CA LYS A 73 2.61 17.83 -8.73
C LYS A 73 3.46 18.78 -7.90
N ASN A 74 4.01 18.31 -6.79
CA ASN A 74 4.79 19.10 -5.84
C ASN A 74 6.15 18.43 -5.55
N PRO A 75 7.03 18.30 -6.56
CA PRO A 75 8.28 17.54 -6.44
C PRO A 75 9.29 18.11 -5.45
N ASP A 76 9.11 19.35 -4.99
CA ASP A 76 9.97 19.98 -3.96
C ASP A 76 9.58 19.58 -2.52
N ALA A 77 8.42 18.93 -2.32
CA ALA A 77 8.02 18.44 -1.01
C ALA A 77 8.84 17.20 -0.62
N ALA A 78 9.17 17.05 0.66
CA ALA A 78 9.87 15.86 1.14
C ALA A 78 9.03 14.57 0.99
N GLY A 79 7.73 14.69 1.07
CA GLY A 79 6.74 13.63 0.93
C GLY A 79 5.39 14.07 1.46
N PHE A 80 4.42 13.20 1.27
CA PHE A 80 3.04 13.42 1.70
C PHE A 80 2.55 12.24 2.52
N PHE A 81 1.62 12.49 3.43
CA PHE A 81 0.89 11.45 4.14
C PHE A 81 -0.58 11.84 4.33
N CYS A 82 -1.41 10.83 4.55
CA CYS A 82 -2.81 11.04 4.87
C CYS A 82 -3.31 9.99 5.87
N LEU A 83 -4.41 10.32 6.52
CA LEU A 83 -5.26 9.36 7.21
C LEU A 83 -6.51 9.13 6.36
N SER A 84 -6.71 7.91 5.92
CA SER A 84 -7.85 7.51 5.10
C SER A 84 -8.69 6.43 5.78
N THR A 85 -9.83 6.11 5.20
CA THR A 85 -10.62 4.94 5.57
C THR A 85 -10.61 3.97 4.41
N SER A 86 -10.13 2.75 4.65
CA SER A 86 -10.19 1.65 3.68
C SER A 86 -11.57 1.01 3.70
N TYR A 87 -12.15 0.80 2.52
CA TYR A 87 -13.40 0.09 2.30
C TYR A 87 -13.15 -1.12 1.42
N ARG A 88 -13.13 -2.32 2.01
CA ARG A 88 -12.89 -3.57 1.30
C ARG A 88 -14.14 -4.43 1.29
N ALA A 89 -14.73 -4.60 0.12
CA ALA A 89 -15.93 -5.42 -0.06
C ALA A 89 -15.57 -6.90 -0.26
N GLU A 90 -14.73 -7.45 0.62
CA GLU A 90 -14.33 -8.85 0.55
C GLU A 90 -15.54 -9.77 0.82
N PRO A 91 -15.83 -10.72 -0.09
CA PRO A 91 -17.00 -11.58 0.05
C PRO A 91 -16.87 -12.58 1.21
N ASN A 92 -15.65 -12.96 1.58
CA ASN A 92 -15.36 -13.94 2.62
C ASN A 92 -14.23 -13.47 3.55
N PRO A 93 -14.43 -12.40 4.33
CA PRO A 93 -13.38 -11.90 5.23
C PRO A 93 -13.08 -12.92 6.32
N VAL A 94 -11.78 -13.14 6.60
CA VAL A 94 -11.33 -14.03 7.67
C VAL A 94 -11.50 -13.33 9.02
N PRO A 95 -12.34 -13.84 9.93
CA PRO A 95 -12.56 -13.22 11.24
C PRO A 95 -11.25 -13.06 12.04
N GLY A 96 -11.04 -11.86 12.59
CA GLY A 96 -9.84 -11.53 13.38
C GLY A 96 -8.60 -11.16 12.55
N ARG A 97 -8.64 -11.36 11.23
CA ARG A 97 -7.54 -11.00 10.30
C ARG A 97 -7.97 -9.92 9.29
N HIS A 98 -9.19 -10.03 8.75
CA HIS A 98 -9.71 -9.11 7.74
C HIS A 98 -10.80 -8.22 8.33
N GLU A 99 -10.52 -6.92 8.33
CA GLU A 99 -11.51 -5.88 8.58
C GLU A 99 -12.00 -5.34 7.23
N THR A 100 -13.28 -5.07 7.10
CA THR A 100 -13.86 -4.56 5.84
C THR A 100 -13.89 -3.04 5.77
N ILE A 101 -13.87 -2.37 6.93
CA ILE A 101 -13.79 -0.90 7.04
C ILE A 101 -12.85 -0.58 8.19
N PHE A 102 -11.73 0.06 7.90
CA PHE A 102 -10.70 0.35 8.90
C PHE A 102 -9.86 1.59 8.54
N PRO A 103 -9.24 2.23 9.52
CA PRO A 103 -8.36 3.37 9.27
C PRO A 103 -7.02 2.92 8.70
N MET A 104 -6.58 3.61 7.64
CA MET A 104 -5.27 3.49 7.03
C MET A 104 -4.49 4.80 7.21
N PHE A 105 -3.23 4.69 7.57
CA PHE A 105 -2.29 5.80 7.51
C PHE A 105 -1.34 5.55 6.35
N GLU A 106 -1.22 6.48 5.42
CA GLU A 106 -0.57 6.22 4.14
C GLU A 106 0.43 7.32 3.84
N PHE A 107 1.47 7.00 3.09
CA PHE A 107 2.53 7.94 2.73
C PHE A 107 3.07 7.69 1.33
N GLU A 108 3.65 8.74 0.74
CA GLU A 108 4.40 8.69 -0.51
C GLU A 108 5.60 9.64 -0.39
N MET A 109 6.79 9.22 -0.88
CA MET A 109 8.06 9.90 -0.69
C MET A 109 8.98 9.79 -1.89
N HIS A 110 10.00 10.63 -1.95
CA HIS A 110 11.12 10.47 -2.86
C HIS A 110 12.00 9.29 -2.46
N GLY A 111 12.64 8.67 -3.45
CA GLY A 111 13.58 7.58 -3.26
C GLY A 111 13.02 6.22 -3.67
N GLY A 112 13.92 5.26 -3.81
CA GLY A 112 13.62 3.89 -4.19
C GLY A 112 13.37 2.99 -2.97
N VAL A 113 13.45 1.68 -3.21
CA VAL A 113 13.17 0.66 -2.19
C VAL A 113 14.18 0.69 -1.03
N GLU A 114 15.41 1.12 -1.27
CA GLU A 114 16.44 1.22 -0.23
C GLU A 114 16.12 2.35 0.77
N GLU A 115 15.70 3.53 0.29
CA GLU A 115 15.25 4.65 1.13
C GLU A 115 13.95 4.29 1.85
N LEU A 116 13.04 3.59 1.18
CA LEU A 116 11.80 3.09 1.74
C LEU A 116 12.06 2.13 2.91
N GLN A 117 12.87 1.10 2.69
CA GLN A 117 13.23 0.13 3.73
C GLN A 117 13.86 0.81 4.96
N LYS A 118 14.78 1.74 4.72
CA LYS A 118 15.40 2.51 5.80
C LYS A 118 14.37 3.32 6.59
N MET A 119 13.47 4.00 5.89
CA MET A 119 12.43 4.81 6.52
C MET A 119 11.47 3.94 7.37
N GLU A 120 11.10 2.75 6.91
CA GLU A 120 10.24 1.84 7.64
C GLU A 120 10.91 1.22 8.87
N ILE A 121 12.22 0.95 8.80
CA ILE A 121 13.00 0.54 9.98
C ILE A 121 12.99 1.67 11.02
N GLU A 122 13.29 2.91 10.62
CA GLU A 122 13.26 4.08 11.50
C GLU A 122 11.86 4.33 12.08
N LEU A 123 10.80 4.11 11.30
CA LEU A 123 9.42 4.20 11.76
C LEU A 123 9.13 3.16 12.85
N CYS A 124 9.50 1.90 12.64
CA CYS A 124 9.32 0.84 13.63
C CYS A 124 10.10 1.12 14.93
N GLU A 125 11.31 1.66 14.83
CA GLU A 125 12.09 2.12 15.99
C GLU A 125 11.37 3.26 16.74
N HIS A 126 10.86 4.25 16.02
CA HIS A 126 10.09 5.38 16.58
C HIS A 126 8.82 4.92 17.31
N LEU A 127 8.14 3.91 16.77
CA LEU A 127 6.96 3.30 17.37
C LEU A 127 7.26 2.40 18.58
N GLY A 128 8.54 2.18 18.92
CA GLY A 128 8.96 1.30 20.00
C GLY A 128 8.85 -0.20 19.69
N ILE A 129 8.80 -0.55 18.40
CA ILE A 129 8.71 -1.93 17.89
C ILE A 129 9.85 -2.25 16.91
N PRO A 130 11.13 -2.12 17.32
CA PRO A 130 12.26 -2.32 16.42
C PRO A 130 12.21 -3.70 15.75
N LEU A 131 12.56 -3.74 14.48
CA LEU A 131 12.62 -4.99 13.71
C LEU A 131 13.87 -5.80 14.08
N GLU A 132 13.77 -7.11 13.95
CA GLU A 132 14.86 -8.05 14.16
C GLU A 132 15.68 -8.19 12.85
N LYS A 133 16.96 -7.78 12.88
CA LYS A 133 17.79 -7.68 11.66
C LYS A 133 17.90 -8.97 10.85
N ASP A 134 17.95 -10.11 11.53
CA ASP A 134 17.99 -11.44 10.92
C ASP A 134 16.65 -11.89 10.33
N ARG A 135 15.60 -11.10 10.57
CA ARG A 135 14.24 -11.30 10.03
C ARG A 135 13.86 -10.33 8.91
N ILE A 136 14.84 -9.64 8.32
CA ILE A 136 14.69 -8.85 7.12
C ILE A 136 15.26 -9.68 5.96
N LYS A 137 14.37 -10.25 5.12
CA LYS A 137 14.77 -11.16 4.04
C LYS A 137 13.87 -10.97 2.82
N THR A 138 14.38 -11.37 1.66
CA THR A 138 13.58 -11.48 0.44
C THR A 138 12.52 -12.57 0.56
N TYR A 139 11.50 -12.50 -0.28
CA TYR A 139 10.45 -13.53 -0.37
C TYR A 139 11.05 -14.92 -0.55
N ASP A 140 11.97 -15.07 -1.50
CA ASP A 140 12.63 -16.35 -1.80
C ASP A 140 13.43 -16.88 -0.60
N ASN A 141 14.13 -16.02 0.14
CA ASN A 141 14.88 -16.42 1.32
C ASN A 141 13.96 -16.87 2.47
N TRP A 142 12.78 -16.27 2.60
CA TRP A 142 11.77 -16.74 3.54
C TRP A 142 11.16 -18.06 3.08
N ALA A 143 10.78 -18.19 1.81
CA ALA A 143 10.24 -19.43 1.24
C ALA A 143 11.24 -20.59 1.40
N GLN A 144 12.52 -20.34 1.15
CA GLN A 144 13.58 -21.31 1.39
C GLN A 144 13.74 -21.67 2.88
N THR A 145 13.61 -20.68 3.78
CA THR A 145 13.69 -20.93 5.25
C THR A 145 12.59 -21.89 5.70
N TYR A 146 11.39 -21.76 5.14
CA TYR A 146 10.25 -22.62 5.47
C TYR A 146 10.16 -23.88 4.58
N GLN A 147 10.98 -24.00 3.55
CA GLN A 147 10.98 -25.08 2.56
C GLN A 147 9.63 -25.19 1.82
N VAL A 148 9.11 -24.04 1.38
CA VAL A 148 7.85 -23.91 0.64
C VAL A 148 8.07 -23.15 -0.66
N GLU A 149 7.16 -23.30 -1.61
CA GLU A 149 7.13 -22.51 -2.85
C GLU A 149 6.41 -21.18 -2.63
N GLU A 150 5.37 -21.18 -1.80
CA GLU A 150 4.53 -20.00 -1.50
C GLU A 150 4.45 -19.74 0.00
N LEU A 151 4.63 -18.48 0.37
CA LEU A 151 4.42 -17.99 1.74
C LEU A 151 2.92 -17.76 1.94
N ASP A 152 2.41 -18.24 3.07
CA ASP A 152 1.04 -17.98 3.51
C ASP A 152 1.01 -17.31 4.89
N HIS A 153 -0.19 -17.03 5.35
CA HIS A 153 -0.42 -16.39 6.66
C HIS A 153 0.13 -17.18 7.86
N VAL A 154 0.31 -18.50 7.72
CA VAL A 154 0.89 -19.33 8.79
C VAL A 154 2.38 -19.04 8.89
N HIS A 155 3.07 -18.95 7.75
CA HIS A 155 4.48 -18.59 7.68
C HIS A 155 4.70 -17.16 8.20
N GLU A 156 3.91 -16.18 7.75
CA GLU A 156 3.95 -14.80 8.26
C GLU A 156 3.83 -14.75 9.79
N SER A 157 2.93 -15.57 10.37
CA SER A 157 2.69 -15.58 11.82
C SER A 157 3.92 -15.91 12.65
N THR A 158 4.93 -16.54 12.05
CA THR A 158 6.18 -16.93 12.69
C THR A 158 7.33 -15.96 12.45
N ILE A 159 7.18 -15.00 11.51
CA ILE A 159 8.20 -13.98 11.24
C ILE A 159 8.40 -13.04 12.42
N GLY A 160 7.34 -12.77 13.18
CA GLY A 160 7.44 -11.92 14.37
C GLY A 160 7.54 -10.44 14.01
N ARG A 161 8.74 -9.83 14.15
CA ARG A 161 9.03 -8.44 13.77
C ARG A 161 10.10 -8.42 12.69
N GLY A 162 9.66 -8.48 11.43
CA GLY A 162 10.55 -8.60 10.29
C GLY A 162 10.01 -7.96 9.03
N MET A 163 10.67 -8.21 7.92
CA MET A 163 10.27 -7.76 6.59
C MET A 163 10.34 -8.90 5.58
N ILE A 164 9.45 -8.87 4.61
CA ILE A 164 9.53 -9.62 3.36
C ILE A 164 9.76 -8.60 2.25
N THR A 165 10.80 -8.78 1.44
CA THR A 165 11.13 -7.89 0.31
C THR A 165 11.20 -8.67 -1.00
N ASP A 166 11.19 -7.98 -2.13
CA ASP A 166 11.42 -8.54 -3.46
C ASP A 166 10.47 -9.70 -3.81
N PHE A 167 9.22 -9.34 -4.05
CA PHE A 167 8.15 -10.31 -4.29
C PHE A 167 8.18 -10.83 -5.73
N PRO A 168 8.05 -12.17 -5.95
CA PRO A 168 7.93 -12.76 -7.28
C PRO A 168 6.70 -12.24 -8.03
N GLU A 169 6.79 -12.17 -9.38
CA GLU A 169 5.71 -11.65 -10.24
C GLU A 169 4.39 -12.43 -10.10
N TRP A 170 4.45 -13.74 -9.84
CA TRP A 170 3.25 -14.55 -9.65
C TRP A 170 2.46 -14.22 -8.37
N THR A 171 3.02 -13.44 -7.43
CA THR A 171 2.29 -12.90 -6.28
C THR A 171 1.40 -11.70 -6.63
N SER A 172 1.27 -11.41 -7.92
CA SER A 172 0.43 -10.33 -8.47
C SER A 172 0.81 -8.94 -7.97
N PRO A 173 2.07 -8.52 -8.14
CA PRO A 173 2.45 -7.15 -7.82
C PRO A 173 1.72 -6.17 -8.74
N PHE A 174 1.54 -4.97 -8.25
CA PHE A 174 0.68 -3.97 -8.86
C PHE A 174 1.26 -3.39 -10.17
N TRP A 175 0.41 -2.86 -11.05
CA TRP A 175 0.79 -2.40 -12.39
C TRP A 175 1.84 -1.29 -12.40
N ASN A 176 1.86 -0.39 -11.40
CA ASN A 176 2.81 0.71 -11.31
C ASN A 176 3.98 0.48 -10.33
N MET A 177 4.16 -0.74 -9.83
CA MET A 177 5.35 -1.08 -9.04
C MET A 177 6.58 -1.21 -9.92
N SER A 178 7.73 -0.81 -9.39
CA SER A 178 9.04 -1.04 -9.99
C SER A 178 9.43 -2.52 -9.93
N ARG A 179 10.23 -2.97 -10.89
CA ARG A 179 10.74 -4.34 -10.98
C ARG A 179 12.27 -4.34 -10.89
N ASN A 180 12.83 -5.38 -10.27
CA ASN A 180 14.24 -5.70 -10.34
C ASN A 180 14.60 -6.35 -11.69
N ASP A 181 15.88 -6.45 -12.01
CA ASP A 181 16.37 -7.07 -13.26
C ASP A 181 16.00 -8.56 -13.36
N ASP A 182 15.80 -9.24 -12.23
CA ASP A 182 15.38 -10.63 -12.14
C ASP A 182 13.86 -10.83 -12.28
N GLY A 183 13.10 -9.75 -12.43
CA GLY A 183 11.65 -9.76 -12.58
C GLY A 183 10.88 -9.76 -11.26
N THR A 184 11.53 -9.75 -10.10
CA THR A 184 10.82 -9.55 -8.83
C THR A 184 10.36 -8.10 -8.67
N SER A 185 9.29 -7.87 -7.93
CA SER A 185 8.80 -6.52 -7.63
C SER A 185 9.51 -5.92 -6.43
N ARG A 186 9.83 -4.63 -6.49
CA ARG A 186 10.43 -3.84 -5.41
C ARG A 186 9.39 -3.49 -4.35
N LYS A 187 8.81 -4.52 -3.74
CA LYS A 187 7.77 -4.46 -2.72
C LYS A 187 8.36 -4.83 -1.34
N ILE A 188 7.83 -4.20 -0.30
CA ILE A 188 8.14 -4.52 1.11
C ILE A 188 6.84 -4.73 1.88
N ASP A 189 6.76 -5.83 2.63
CA ASP A 189 5.76 -6.04 3.65
C ASP A 189 6.45 -6.10 5.02
N VAL A 190 6.09 -5.17 5.92
CA VAL A 190 6.54 -5.19 7.31
C VAL A 190 5.58 -6.04 8.12
N ILE A 191 6.11 -7.12 8.67
CA ILE A 191 5.37 -8.08 9.48
C ILE A 191 5.55 -7.72 10.96
N LEU A 192 4.43 -7.43 11.63
CA LEU A 192 4.38 -7.21 13.08
C LEU A 192 3.29 -8.10 13.66
N ILE A 193 3.54 -8.67 14.83
CA ILE A 193 2.58 -9.58 15.51
C ILE A 193 2.04 -10.70 14.61
N GLY A 194 2.84 -11.14 13.63
CA GLY A 194 2.48 -12.22 12.70
C GLY A 194 1.51 -11.82 11.59
N MET A 195 1.42 -10.53 11.28
CA MET A 195 0.59 -10.00 10.19
C MET A 195 1.32 -8.88 9.45
N GLU A 196 1.14 -8.79 8.13
CA GLU A 196 1.49 -7.60 7.38
C GLU A 196 0.82 -6.38 8.02
N SER A 197 1.63 -5.44 8.51
CA SER A 197 1.16 -4.22 9.18
C SER A 197 1.44 -2.96 8.37
N ILE A 198 2.44 -3.02 7.49
CA ILE A 198 2.75 -2.01 6.48
C ILE A 198 2.99 -2.75 5.17
N GLY A 199 2.30 -2.36 4.11
CA GLY A 199 2.54 -2.80 2.75
C GLY A 199 3.01 -1.61 1.91
N SER A 200 4.14 -1.74 1.23
CA SER A 200 4.78 -0.63 0.52
C SER A 200 5.53 -1.08 -0.73
N ALA A 201 5.83 -0.15 -1.63
CA ALA A 201 6.60 -0.45 -2.83
C ALA A 201 7.26 0.79 -3.43
N GLU A 202 8.35 0.57 -4.17
CA GLU A 202 8.87 1.53 -5.13
C GLU A 202 7.96 1.58 -6.36
N ARG A 203 7.72 2.80 -6.87
CA ARG A 203 6.90 3.03 -8.05
C ARG A 203 7.76 3.05 -9.32
N SER A 204 7.25 2.48 -10.39
CA SER A 204 7.92 2.53 -11.69
C SER A 204 8.03 3.97 -12.19
N THR A 205 9.13 4.26 -12.88
CA THR A 205 9.33 5.49 -13.66
C THR A 205 9.16 5.25 -15.17
N ASP A 206 9.00 4.01 -15.59
CA ASP A 206 8.82 3.62 -16.98
C ASP A 206 7.35 3.69 -17.39
N LYS A 207 7.00 4.75 -18.13
CA LYS A 207 5.63 5.00 -18.62
C LYS A 207 5.11 3.88 -19.51
N GLN A 208 5.98 3.30 -20.34
CA GLN A 208 5.57 2.24 -21.24
C GLN A 208 5.33 0.93 -20.47
N GLN A 209 6.20 0.58 -19.55
CA GLN A 209 6.01 -0.58 -18.67
C GLN A 209 4.72 -0.44 -17.88
N MET A 210 4.46 0.70 -17.24
CA MET A 210 3.22 0.92 -16.48
C MET A 210 1.99 0.75 -17.35
N ARG A 211 2.00 1.31 -18.58
CA ARG A 211 0.92 1.16 -19.54
C ARG A 211 0.69 -0.30 -19.91
N ASP A 212 1.75 -1.00 -20.31
CA ASP A 212 1.66 -2.38 -20.75
C ASP A 212 1.16 -3.27 -19.60
N THR A 213 1.70 -3.08 -18.38
CA THR A 213 1.28 -3.85 -17.21
C THR A 213 -0.18 -3.56 -16.84
N PHE A 214 -0.64 -2.31 -16.93
CA PHE A 214 -2.05 -1.96 -16.67
C PHE A 214 -3.01 -2.77 -17.54
N TYR A 215 -2.67 -2.99 -18.80
CA TYR A 215 -3.50 -3.74 -19.75
C TYR A 215 -3.30 -5.26 -19.71
N THR A 216 -2.21 -5.75 -19.14
CA THR A 216 -1.88 -7.18 -19.18
C THR A 216 -1.99 -7.89 -17.85
N ILE A 217 -1.93 -7.17 -16.74
CA ILE A 217 -2.07 -7.76 -15.39
C ILE A 217 -3.37 -8.53 -15.26
N SER A 218 -3.32 -9.68 -14.61
CA SER A 218 -4.45 -10.61 -14.47
C SER A 218 -5.04 -11.03 -15.85
N ASP A 219 -4.16 -11.29 -16.83
CA ASP A 219 -4.56 -11.62 -18.22
C ASP A 219 -5.51 -10.59 -18.85
N GLY A 220 -5.34 -9.30 -18.51
CA GLY A 220 -6.18 -8.19 -18.95
C GLY A 220 -7.47 -8.02 -18.14
N GLY A 221 -7.72 -8.88 -17.17
CA GLY A 221 -8.92 -8.82 -16.33
C GLY A 221 -9.01 -7.54 -15.49
N TYR A 222 -7.87 -7.03 -15.04
CA TYR A 222 -7.81 -5.80 -14.24
C TYR A 222 -8.45 -4.59 -14.96
N ALA A 223 -7.97 -4.27 -16.15
CA ALA A 223 -8.50 -3.14 -16.92
C ALA A 223 -9.98 -3.36 -17.26
N GLN A 224 -10.39 -4.59 -17.62
CA GLN A 224 -11.77 -4.90 -17.95
C GLN A 224 -12.73 -4.66 -16.77
N ILE A 225 -12.36 -5.06 -15.56
CA ILE A 225 -13.18 -4.82 -14.36
C ILE A 225 -13.35 -3.32 -14.09
N LEU A 226 -12.29 -2.52 -14.28
CA LEU A 226 -12.40 -1.06 -14.15
C LEU A 226 -13.30 -0.44 -15.21
N TYR A 227 -13.22 -0.91 -16.46
CA TYR A 227 -14.11 -0.47 -17.54
C TYR A 227 -15.56 -0.77 -17.24
N ASP A 228 -15.87 -1.95 -16.73
CA ASP A 228 -17.23 -2.37 -16.40
C ASP A 228 -17.81 -1.56 -15.24
N LYS A 229 -16.95 -1.19 -14.25
CA LYS A 229 -17.38 -0.40 -13.09
C LYS A 229 -17.51 1.10 -13.37
N PHE A 230 -16.55 1.69 -14.11
CA PHE A 230 -16.39 3.14 -14.19
C PHE A 230 -16.50 3.72 -15.61
N GLY A 231 -16.54 2.86 -16.63
CA GLY A 231 -16.55 3.26 -18.03
C GLY A 231 -15.15 3.40 -18.62
N LYS A 232 -14.98 2.84 -19.82
CA LYS A 232 -13.67 2.77 -20.50
C LYS A 232 -13.06 4.16 -20.73
N GLU A 233 -13.83 5.08 -21.29
CA GLU A 233 -13.35 6.44 -21.62
C GLU A 233 -12.77 7.16 -20.41
N ARG A 234 -13.42 7.02 -19.25
CA ARG A 234 -12.95 7.64 -18.01
C ARG A 234 -11.66 7.02 -17.50
N VAL A 235 -11.61 5.68 -17.42
CA VAL A 235 -10.43 4.96 -16.94
C VAL A 235 -9.22 5.26 -17.82
N GLU A 236 -9.37 5.23 -19.14
CA GLU A 236 -8.31 5.55 -20.08
C GLU A 236 -7.85 7.02 -19.97
N ALA A 237 -8.80 7.96 -19.82
CA ALA A 237 -8.44 9.36 -19.64
C ALA A 237 -7.66 9.62 -18.36
N GLU A 238 -8.05 9.01 -17.25
CA GLU A 238 -7.34 9.11 -15.97
C GLU A 238 -5.96 8.43 -16.03
N LEU A 239 -5.84 7.27 -16.69
CA LEU A 239 -4.56 6.60 -16.91
C LEU A 239 -3.60 7.48 -17.75
N GLU A 240 -4.09 8.04 -18.85
CA GLU A 240 -3.28 8.92 -19.69
C GLU A 240 -2.88 10.21 -18.95
N GLU A 241 -3.78 10.79 -18.16
CA GLU A 241 -3.42 11.93 -17.30
C GLU A 241 -2.29 11.57 -16.35
N PHE A 242 -2.38 10.41 -15.69
CA PHE A 242 -1.33 9.94 -14.80
C PHE A 242 -0.01 9.70 -15.54
N LEU A 243 -0.03 9.00 -16.67
CA LEU A 243 1.17 8.69 -17.45
C LEU A 243 1.83 9.91 -18.10
N ASN A 244 1.17 11.08 -18.12
CA ASN A 244 1.75 12.33 -18.59
C ASN A 244 2.65 13.03 -17.58
N PHE A 245 2.67 12.60 -16.31
CA PHE A 245 3.59 13.17 -15.34
C PHE A 245 5.07 12.91 -15.68
N ASP A 246 5.95 13.76 -15.21
CA ASP A 246 7.40 13.54 -15.22
C ASP A 246 7.76 12.71 -13.97
N PHE A 247 7.98 11.42 -14.19
CA PHE A 247 8.26 10.49 -13.11
C PHE A 247 9.71 10.58 -12.63
N PHE A 248 9.89 10.48 -11.33
CA PHE A 248 11.16 10.34 -10.64
C PHE A 248 11.06 9.15 -9.65
N PRO A 249 12.20 8.63 -9.14
CA PRO A 249 12.20 7.58 -8.13
C PRO A 249 11.37 8.00 -6.93
N ARG A 250 10.34 7.23 -6.64
CA ARG A 250 9.40 7.45 -5.55
C ARG A 250 8.92 6.12 -4.99
N SER A 251 8.52 6.14 -3.75
CA SER A 251 8.02 4.97 -3.03
C SER A 251 6.98 5.37 -2.00
N GLY A 252 6.14 4.46 -1.63
CA GLY A 252 5.12 4.73 -0.64
C GLY A 252 4.42 3.47 -0.17
N GLY A 253 3.55 3.63 0.83
CA GLY A 253 2.90 2.49 1.43
C GLY A 253 1.72 2.85 2.31
N GLY A 254 1.01 1.81 2.72
CA GLY A 254 -0.13 1.86 3.62
C GLY A 254 0.17 1.17 4.95
N ILE A 255 -0.16 1.84 6.03
CA ILE A 255 0.02 1.40 7.41
C ILE A 255 -1.35 1.08 7.99
N GLY A 256 -1.59 -0.18 8.32
CA GLY A 256 -2.83 -0.62 8.98
C GLY A 256 -2.89 -0.11 10.42
N VAL A 257 -3.62 0.96 10.69
CA VAL A 257 -3.64 1.63 12.02
C VAL A 257 -4.03 0.67 13.13
N THR A 258 -5.05 -0.18 12.91
CA THR A 258 -5.50 -1.16 13.91
C THR A 258 -4.45 -2.23 14.21
N ARG A 259 -3.66 -2.64 13.21
CA ARG A 259 -2.54 -3.60 13.39
C ARG A 259 -1.38 -2.96 14.16
N ILE A 260 -1.04 -1.71 13.84
CA ILE A 260 -0.03 -0.95 14.61
C ILE A 260 -0.46 -0.73 16.06
N MET A 261 -1.74 -0.40 16.32
CA MET A 261 -2.28 -0.26 17.69
C MET A 261 -2.12 -1.54 18.53
N GLN A 262 -2.16 -2.71 17.88
CA GLN A 262 -1.95 -3.99 18.57
C GLN A 262 -0.45 -4.27 18.80
N ALA A 263 0.42 -3.78 17.91
CA ALA A 263 1.85 -4.02 17.96
C ALA A 263 2.60 -3.08 18.91
N ILE A 264 2.13 -1.84 19.09
CA ILE A 264 2.76 -0.84 19.98
C ILE A 264 2.64 -1.30 21.44
N PRO A 265 3.72 -1.23 22.23
CA PRO A 265 3.68 -1.47 23.67
C PRO A 265 2.73 -0.50 24.41
N ASP A 266 2.13 -0.95 25.51
CA ASP A 266 1.20 -0.14 26.33
C ASP A 266 1.87 1.11 26.94
#